data_215d29bc2f5d060e1489b5ce30170e53
#
_entry.id   215d29bc2f5d060e1489b5ce30170e53
#
_cell.length_a   1.000
_cell.length_b   1.000
_cell.length_c   1.000
_cell.angle_alpha   90.00
_cell.angle_beta   90.00
_cell.angle_gamma   90.00
#
_symmetry.space_group_name_H-M   'P 1'
#
loop_
_entity.id
_entity.type
_entity.pdbx_description
1 polymer ?
#
loop_
_entity_poly.entity_id
_entity_poly.type
_entity_poly.pdbx_seq_one_letter_code
_entity_poly.pdbx_strand_id
1 'polypeptide(L)'
;MKTIKIFALTVIMMMPAFSAFSQQYGKTPEDSVNCLISTSLYREAFKNKMYVEAYEPWRNVINFCPASNKNLYIRGVTILKAVYNTKKTVEGRDSIVDELMNMYDLRIEYFGEAAEVTGRKAMDLEQLGGPKAVKEYYALYAEAMSLGATQLEPVVIEHYFDATIKYVTSGNGDTTMILDNYDLATEALSQIASDITDSAKRVVVYQVMANIENKVSPFASCDELVSIYRKKFEANPDDVEMLKKITAMLRKKGCMKSDLFFAATEQLYKLEPSPATAYLMGQMCYNKDKFSEAARYINDALKDAEDAKDKYNMYILLGLCYANTNSYGAARSAYQNAASVDPNNGEPYRLIAQLYAKGHRAIDDGLGGRTAYWAAVDAARRAISVDDSPENVAAANRLIGTYSASFPKQSDAFMIDLIDGQSYFVPGWIGVSTTVRTRK
;
A
#
# COMPACT_ATOMS: atom_id res chain seq x y z
N MET A 1 61.77 -38.59 -24.14
CA MET A 1 60.31 -38.53 -24.04
C MET A 1 59.87 -37.07 -24.22
N LYS A 2 59.11 -36.79 -25.27
CA LYS A 2 58.93 -35.48 -25.87
C LYS A 2 57.86 -34.68 -25.14
N THR A 3 58.19 -33.48 -24.64
CA THR A 3 57.29 -32.47 -24.11
C THR A 3 56.71 -31.62 -25.26
N ILE A 4 55.42 -31.70 -25.46
CA ILE A 4 54.68 -30.84 -26.42
C ILE A 4 54.29 -29.54 -25.71
N LYS A 5 54.90 -28.45 -26.18
CA LYS A 5 54.47 -27.08 -25.80
C LYS A 5 53.27 -26.65 -26.65
N ILE A 6 52.14 -26.48 -26.04
CA ILE A 6 50.95 -25.87 -26.67
C ILE A 6 51.08 -24.35 -26.56
N PHE A 7 51.26 -23.69 -27.71
CA PHE A 7 51.19 -22.24 -27.88
C PHE A 7 49.72 -21.87 -27.95
N ALA A 8 49.19 -21.22 -26.92
CA ALA A 8 47.85 -20.59 -26.96
C ALA A 8 47.98 -19.26 -27.70
N LEU A 9 47.42 -19.20 -28.91
CA LEU A 9 47.30 -17.99 -29.71
C LEU A 9 46.14 -17.19 -29.21
N THR A 10 46.36 -16.15 -28.37
CA THR A 10 45.38 -15.15 -28.00
C THR A 10 45.16 -14.22 -29.17
N VAL A 11 44.06 -14.44 -29.90
CA VAL A 11 43.52 -13.49 -30.88
C VAL A 11 42.86 -12.39 -30.11
N ILE A 12 43.51 -11.25 -29.94
CA ILE A 12 42.94 -10.00 -29.47
C ILE A 12 42.02 -9.48 -30.59
N MET A 13 40.72 -9.68 -30.41
CA MET A 13 39.69 -9.05 -31.26
C MET A 13 39.67 -7.54 -30.92
N MET A 14 40.46 -6.75 -31.63
CA MET A 14 40.29 -5.31 -31.69
C MET A 14 38.98 -5.04 -32.39
N MET A 15 37.89 -4.84 -31.62
CA MET A 15 36.67 -4.19 -32.14
C MET A 15 37.02 -2.74 -32.49
N PRO A 16 36.65 -2.27 -33.69
CA PRO A 16 36.88 -0.87 -34.06
C PRO A 16 35.96 0.03 -33.27
N ALA A 17 36.52 0.69 -32.24
CA ALA A 17 35.84 1.74 -31.48
C ALA A 17 35.60 3.04 -32.33
N PHE A 18 35.77 2.95 -33.63
CA PHE A 18 35.67 4.11 -34.54
C PHE A 18 34.31 4.35 -35.16
N SER A 19 33.33 3.46 -35.01
CA SER A 19 32.02 3.63 -35.66
C SER A 19 30.99 4.44 -34.86
N ALA A 20 31.20 4.68 -33.56
CA ALA A 20 30.22 5.40 -32.74
C ALA A 20 30.23 6.94 -32.96
N PHE A 21 31.35 7.52 -33.34
CA PHE A 21 31.47 8.97 -33.57
C PHE A 21 31.00 9.41 -34.97
N SER A 22 30.95 8.50 -35.95
CA SER A 22 30.58 8.88 -37.34
C SER A 22 29.07 8.98 -37.55
N GLN A 23 28.25 8.39 -36.66
CA GLN A 23 26.78 8.42 -36.81
C GLN A 23 26.10 9.64 -36.19
N GLN A 24 26.80 10.45 -35.40
CA GLN A 24 26.19 11.59 -34.72
C GLN A 24 25.73 12.70 -35.67
N TYR A 25 26.42 12.93 -36.79
CA TYR A 25 26.10 13.98 -37.75
C TYR A 25 25.80 13.48 -39.16
N GLY A 26 25.45 12.20 -39.34
CA GLY A 26 25.12 11.60 -40.62
C GLY A 26 26.11 10.52 -41.07
N LYS A 27 25.71 9.72 -42.08
CA LYS A 27 26.48 8.59 -42.58
C LYS A 27 27.52 8.97 -43.61
N THR A 28 27.33 10.12 -44.28
CA THR A 28 28.18 10.68 -45.33
C THR A 28 28.56 12.11 -45.02
N PRO A 29 29.64 12.67 -45.64
CA PRO A 29 29.96 14.10 -45.53
C PRO A 29 28.81 15.01 -45.97
N GLU A 30 28.04 14.63 -47.00
CA GLU A 30 26.87 15.34 -47.47
C GLU A 30 25.74 15.35 -46.44
N ASP A 31 25.46 14.17 -45.81
CA ASP A 31 24.50 14.08 -44.69
C ASP A 31 24.90 15.01 -43.55
N SER A 32 26.19 15.10 -43.23
CA SER A 32 26.70 15.96 -42.17
C SER A 32 26.45 17.44 -42.44
N VAL A 33 26.66 17.89 -43.70
CA VAL A 33 26.36 19.26 -44.10
C VAL A 33 24.85 19.54 -44.05
N ASN A 34 24.04 18.62 -44.57
CA ASN A 34 22.59 18.71 -44.52
C ASN A 34 22.04 18.72 -43.11
N CYS A 35 22.62 17.90 -42.21
CA CYS A 35 22.30 17.89 -40.81
C CYS A 35 22.54 19.25 -40.13
N LEU A 36 23.71 19.86 -40.35
CA LEU A 36 24.09 21.14 -39.74
C LEU A 36 23.20 22.29 -40.23
N ILE A 37 22.98 22.35 -41.55
CA ILE A 37 22.11 23.38 -42.17
C ILE A 37 20.68 23.24 -41.65
N SER A 38 20.11 22.04 -41.68
CA SER A 38 18.74 21.77 -41.24
C SER A 38 18.59 22.02 -39.76
N THR A 39 19.61 21.68 -38.93
CA THR A 39 19.65 21.96 -37.49
C THR A 39 19.58 23.47 -37.22
N SER A 40 20.33 24.28 -37.96
CA SER A 40 20.30 25.75 -37.85
C SER A 40 18.92 26.31 -38.19
N LEU A 41 18.38 25.89 -39.31
CA LEU A 41 17.08 26.37 -39.82
C LEU A 41 15.93 26.05 -38.84
N TYR A 42 15.80 24.78 -38.39
CA TYR A 42 14.69 24.44 -37.49
C TYR A 42 14.84 25.11 -36.12
N ARG A 43 16.07 25.27 -35.61
CA ARG A 43 16.30 25.93 -34.31
C ARG A 43 15.95 27.41 -34.37
N GLU A 44 16.26 28.09 -35.46
CA GLU A 44 15.90 29.49 -35.64
C GLU A 44 14.39 29.66 -35.75
N ALA A 45 13.73 28.87 -36.61
CA ALA A 45 12.27 28.86 -36.73
C ALA A 45 11.59 28.54 -35.40
N PHE A 46 12.08 27.53 -34.65
CA PHE A 46 11.55 27.17 -33.36
C PHE A 46 11.70 28.30 -32.32
N LYS A 47 12.87 28.96 -32.26
CA LYS A 47 13.12 30.11 -31.38
C LYS A 47 12.15 31.26 -31.63
N ASN A 48 11.82 31.49 -32.91
CA ASN A 48 10.88 32.50 -33.35
C ASN A 48 9.41 32.05 -33.27
N LYS A 49 9.12 30.86 -32.66
CA LYS A 49 7.79 30.24 -32.50
C LYS A 49 7.10 29.94 -33.86
N MET A 50 7.84 29.88 -34.95
CA MET A 50 7.41 29.49 -36.29
C MET A 50 7.48 27.95 -36.40
N TYR A 51 6.60 27.26 -35.65
CA TYR A 51 6.71 25.82 -35.49
C TYR A 51 6.35 25.04 -36.77
N VAL A 52 5.43 25.56 -37.56
CA VAL A 52 5.03 24.93 -38.83
C VAL A 52 6.16 25.02 -39.86
N GLU A 53 6.84 26.15 -39.93
CA GLU A 53 7.99 26.38 -40.80
C GLU A 53 9.23 25.59 -40.35
N ALA A 54 9.30 25.28 -39.04
CA ALA A 54 10.36 24.45 -38.50
C ALA A 54 10.24 22.97 -38.93
N TYR A 55 9.08 22.52 -39.41
CA TYR A 55 8.76 21.11 -39.62
C TYR A 55 9.67 20.41 -40.63
N GLU A 56 9.77 20.93 -41.86
CA GLU A 56 10.60 20.29 -42.89
C GLU A 56 12.10 20.31 -42.55
N PRO A 57 12.70 21.42 -42.06
CA PRO A 57 14.08 21.36 -41.59
C PRO A 57 14.27 20.38 -40.41
N TRP A 58 13.33 20.31 -39.49
CA TRP A 58 13.38 19.35 -38.34
C TRP A 58 13.33 17.90 -38.85
N ARG A 59 12.44 17.57 -39.79
CA ARG A 59 12.33 16.24 -40.40
C ARG A 59 13.63 15.82 -41.09
N ASN A 60 14.28 16.74 -41.77
CA ASN A 60 15.57 16.48 -42.37
C ASN A 60 16.63 16.10 -41.34
N VAL A 61 16.66 16.77 -40.18
CA VAL A 61 17.58 16.37 -39.07
C VAL A 61 17.28 14.98 -38.57
N ILE A 62 16.01 14.61 -38.38
CA ILE A 62 15.62 13.23 -37.99
C ILE A 62 16.14 12.23 -39.03
N ASN A 63 16.04 12.53 -40.31
CA ASN A 63 16.45 11.61 -41.36
C ASN A 63 17.98 11.49 -41.51
N PHE A 64 18.72 12.59 -41.40
CA PHE A 64 20.17 12.61 -41.63
C PHE A 64 20.99 12.28 -40.39
N CYS A 65 20.55 12.75 -39.23
CA CYS A 65 21.34 12.66 -37.99
C CYS A 65 20.49 12.50 -36.74
N PRO A 66 19.72 11.40 -36.61
CA PRO A 66 18.80 11.16 -35.49
C PRO A 66 19.50 11.13 -34.11
N ALA A 67 20.75 10.69 -34.05
CA ALA A 67 21.55 10.64 -32.82
C ALA A 67 22.17 12.01 -32.44
N SER A 68 21.90 13.09 -33.16
CA SER A 68 22.62 14.36 -33.00
C SER A 68 22.35 15.04 -31.65
N ASN A 69 21.12 15.06 -31.16
CA ASN A 69 20.75 15.76 -29.93
C ASN A 69 19.36 15.36 -29.43
N LYS A 70 19.23 15.04 -28.15
CA LYS A 70 17.95 14.73 -27.51
C LYS A 70 16.90 15.82 -27.64
N ASN A 71 17.30 17.11 -27.61
CA ASN A 71 16.37 18.24 -27.82
C ASN A 71 15.68 18.25 -29.19
N LEU A 72 16.22 17.54 -30.18
CA LEU A 72 15.57 17.33 -31.46
C LEU A 72 14.18 16.72 -31.28
N TYR A 73 14.10 15.69 -30.44
CA TYR A 73 12.88 14.96 -30.11
C TYR A 73 11.96 15.75 -29.20
N ILE A 74 12.50 16.41 -28.16
CA ILE A 74 11.71 17.23 -27.22
C ILE A 74 11.00 18.38 -27.98
N ARG A 75 11.71 19.06 -28.90
CA ARG A 75 11.14 20.12 -29.72
C ARG A 75 10.21 19.59 -30.81
N GLY A 76 10.49 18.39 -31.32
CA GLY A 76 9.67 17.69 -32.30
C GLY A 76 8.21 17.55 -31.88
N VAL A 77 7.94 17.29 -30.60
CA VAL A 77 6.57 17.23 -30.06
C VAL A 77 5.81 18.55 -30.34
N THR A 78 6.43 19.69 -30.02
CA THR A 78 5.80 21.01 -30.25
C THR A 78 5.60 21.28 -31.73
N ILE A 79 6.57 20.92 -32.55
CA ILE A 79 6.52 21.10 -34.03
C ILE A 79 5.38 20.26 -34.60
N LEU A 80 5.35 18.95 -34.30
CA LEU A 80 4.33 18.03 -34.82
C LEU A 80 2.92 18.40 -34.34
N LYS A 81 2.75 18.81 -33.09
CA LYS A 81 1.46 19.31 -32.59
C LYS A 81 1.01 20.59 -33.32
N ALA A 82 1.92 21.48 -33.64
CA ALA A 82 1.59 22.67 -34.46
C ALA A 82 1.15 22.27 -35.87
N VAL A 83 1.86 21.35 -36.52
CA VAL A 83 1.50 20.84 -37.87
C VAL A 83 0.15 20.09 -37.83
N TYR A 84 -0.09 19.24 -36.80
CA TYR A 84 -1.36 18.56 -36.58
C TYR A 84 -2.54 19.54 -36.60
N ASN A 85 -2.39 20.68 -35.91
CA ASN A 85 -3.44 21.71 -35.86
C ASN A 85 -3.72 22.39 -37.22
N THR A 86 -2.81 22.31 -38.18
CA THR A 86 -3.03 22.82 -39.55
C THR A 86 -3.80 21.84 -40.43
N LYS A 87 -3.83 20.54 -40.07
CA LYS A 87 -4.46 19.51 -40.89
C LYS A 87 -5.99 19.58 -40.79
N LYS A 88 -6.66 19.61 -41.90
CA LYS A 88 -8.12 19.73 -42.00
C LYS A 88 -8.83 18.36 -42.06
N THR A 89 -8.14 17.33 -42.58
CA THR A 89 -8.71 15.97 -42.72
C THR A 89 -8.28 15.08 -41.59
N VAL A 90 -9.06 14.03 -41.33
CA VAL A 90 -8.76 13.01 -40.33
C VAL A 90 -7.48 12.26 -40.70
N GLU A 91 -7.38 11.83 -41.97
CA GLU A 91 -6.21 11.11 -42.49
C GLU A 91 -4.93 11.93 -42.37
N GLY A 92 -5.03 13.25 -42.62
CA GLY A 92 -3.88 14.14 -42.45
C GLY A 92 -3.45 14.32 -41.00
N ARG A 93 -4.38 14.26 -40.04
CA ARG A 93 -4.09 14.29 -38.59
C ARG A 93 -3.52 12.97 -38.14
N ASP A 94 -4.11 11.85 -38.56
CA ASP A 94 -3.65 10.50 -38.19
C ASP A 94 -2.20 10.29 -38.68
N SER A 95 -1.85 10.74 -39.89
CA SER A 95 -0.46 10.68 -40.38
C SER A 95 0.55 11.45 -39.51
N ILE A 96 0.14 12.59 -38.92
CA ILE A 96 1.01 13.34 -38.00
C ILE A 96 1.09 12.64 -36.61
N VAL A 97 0.02 11.99 -36.19
CA VAL A 97 0.05 11.16 -34.98
C VAL A 97 1.02 9.99 -35.15
N ASP A 98 0.96 9.29 -36.28
CA ASP A 98 1.88 8.19 -36.60
C ASP A 98 3.34 8.65 -36.60
N GLU A 99 3.62 9.82 -37.19
CA GLU A 99 4.96 10.40 -37.19
C GLU A 99 5.44 10.78 -35.78
N LEU A 100 4.54 11.30 -34.94
CA LEU A 100 4.82 11.60 -33.53
C LEU A 100 5.12 10.33 -32.75
N MET A 101 4.36 9.28 -32.96
CA MET A 101 4.58 7.98 -32.28
C MET A 101 5.94 7.39 -32.69
N ASN A 102 6.26 7.38 -33.98
CA ASN A 102 7.57 6.93 -34.48
C ASN A 102 8.73 7.79 -33.96
N MET A 103 8.54 9.10 -33.84
CA MET A 103 9.55 9.99 -33.26
C MET A 103 9.87 9.62 -31.80
N TYR A 104 8.88 9.21 -30.99
CA TYR A 104 9.13 8.73 -29.65
C TYR A 104 9.94 7.43 -29.63
N ASP A 105 9.67 6.50 -30.57
CA ASP A 105 10.42 5.24 -30.67
C ASP A 105 11.89 5.51 -31.03
N LEU A 106 12.15 6.43 -31.97
CA LEU A 106 13.51 6.88 -32.29
C LEU A 106 14.18 7.56 -31.09
N ARG A 107 13.45 8.34 -30.28
CA ARG A 107 14.02 8.93 -29.07
C ARG A 107 14.47 7.87 -28.07
N ILE A 108 13.69 6.80 -27.88
CA ILE A 108 14.05 5.67 -27.00
C ILE A 108 15.29 4.96 -27.58
N GLU A 109 15.31 4.69 -28.89
CA GLU A 109 16.41 4.02 -29.57
C GLU A 109 17.75 4.75 -29.40
N TYR A 110 17.75 6.09 -29.60
CA TYR A 110 18.99 6.88 -29.60
C TYR A 110 19.39 7.44 -28.23
N PHE A 111 18.43 7.64 -27.32
CA PHE A 111 18.68 8.35 -26.05
C PHE A 111 18.18 7.62 -24.80
N GLY A 112 17.52 6.49 -24.96
CA GLY A 112 16.99 5.72 -23.82
C GLY A 112 15.82 6.39 -23.12
N GLU A 113 15.78 6.29 -21.79
CA GLU A 113 14.70 6.82 -20.93
C GLU A 113 13.34 6.18 -21.28
N ALA A 114 13.33 4.88 -21.54
CA ALA A 114 12.18 4.18 -22.11
C ALA A 114 10.89 4.37 -21.30
N ALA A 115 10.93 4.27 -19.98
CA ALA A 115 9.74 4.43 -19.14
C ALA A 115 9.13 5.84 -19.31
N GLU A 116 9.94 6.90 -19.11
CA GLU A 116 9.48 8.29 -19.20
C GLU A 116 8.95 8.61 -20.61
N VAL A 117 9.70 8.19 -21.64
CA VAL A 117 9.35 8.51 -23.03
C VAL A 117 8.08 7.77 -23.46
N THR A 118 7.92 6.50 -23.08
CA THR A 118 6.70 5.74 -23.36
C THR A 118 5.48 6.34 -22.63
N GLY A 119 5.65 6.81 -21.39
CA GLY A 119 4.60 7.53 -20.69
C GLY A 119 4.16 8.81 -21.40
N ARG A 120 5.11 9.62 -21.91
CA ARG A 120 4.81 10.82 -22.71
C ARG A 120 4.16 10.47 -24.04
N LYS A 121 4.63 9.40 -24.72
CA LYS A 121 4.03 8.85 -25.93
C LYS A 121 2.56 8.51 -25.71
N ALA A 122 2.24 7.84 -24.59
CA ALA A 122 0.88 7.49 -24.22
C ALA A 122 0.00 8.73 -24.02
N MET A 123 0.49 9.75 -23.29
CA MET A 123 -0.26 11.00 -23.05
C MET A 123 -0.58 11.72 -24.36
N ASP A 124 0.37 11.80 -25.28
CA ASP A 124 0.15 12.45 -26.55
C ASP A 124 -0.80 11.66 -27.46
N LEU A 125 -0.72 10.32 -27.45
CA LEU A 125 -1.68 9.47 -28.16
C LEU A 125 -3.10 9.58 -27.55
N GLU A 126 -3.23 9.65 -26.24
CA GLU A 126 -4.52 9.91 -25.59
C GLU A 126 -5.12 11.25 -26.04
N GLN A 127 -4.30 12.30 -26.04
CA GLN A 127 -4.73 13.65 -26.41
C GLN A 127 -5.16 13.76 -27.88
N LEU A 128 -4.40 13.15 -28.80
CA LEU A 128 -4.53 13.37 -30.25
C LEU A 128 -5.32 12.27 -30.95
N GLY A 129 -5.23 11.02 -30.47
CA GLY A 129 -5.90 9.86 -31.05
C GLY A 129 -7.38 9.73 -30.66
N GLY A 130 -7.75 10.36 -29.54
CA GLY A 130 -9.14 10.36 -29.05
C GLY A 130 -9.66 8.97 -28.63
N PRO A 131 -11.00 8.78 -28.59
CA PRO A 131 -11.61 7.54 -28.09
C PRO A 131 -11.24 6.28 -28.88
N LYS A 132 -10.88 6.40 -30.15
CA LYS A 132 -10.50 5.26 -31.00
C LYS A 132 -9.20 4.61 -30.52
N ALA A 133 -8.29 5.37 -29.97
CA ALA A 133 -6.96 4.95 -29.56
C ALA A 133 -6.90 4.44 -28.11
N VAL A 134 -8.06 4.16 -27.46
CA VAL A 134 -8.09 3.77 -26.05
C VAL A 134 -7.27 2.52 -25.76
N LYS A 135 -7.25 1.55 -26.66
CA LYS A 135 -6.47 0.31 -26.52
C LYS A 135 -4.98 0.58 -26.60
N GLU A 136 -4.61 1.38 -27.58
CA GLU A 136 -3.21 1.70 -27.87
C GLU A 136 -2.60 2.55 -26.77
N TYR A 137 -3.24 3.64 -26.34
CA TYR A 137 -2.67 4.47 -25.28
C TYR A 137 -2.70 3.78 -23.91
N TYR A 138 -3.72 2.93 -23.62
CA TYR A 138 -3.70 2.11 -22.43
C TYR A 138 -2.51 1.13 -22.42
N ALA A 139 -2.26 0.46 -23.55
CA ALA A 139 -1.12 -0.44 -23.68
C ALA A 139 0.22 0.27 -23.46
N LEU A 140 0.38 1.49 -24.02
CA LEU A 140 1.58 2.30 -23.81
C LEU A 140 1.75 2.74 -22.34
N TYR A 141 0.67 3.13 -21.66
CA TYR A 141 0.75 3.44 -20.23
C TYR A 141 1.14 2.22 -19.40
N ALA A 142 0.54 1.05 -19.69
CA ALA A 142 0.87 -0.20 -19.00
C ALA A 142 2.33 -0.61 -19.25
N GLU A 143 2.84 -0.43 -20.46
CA GLU A 143 4.25 -0.61 -20.81
C GLU A 143 5.16 0.33 -20.02
N ALA A 144 4.84 1.64 -19.98
CA ALA A 144 5.61 2.63 -19.23
C ALA A 144 5.68 2.27 -17.73
N MET A 145 4.56 1.85 -17.13
CA MET A 145 4.51 1.35 -15.75
C MET A 145 5.41 0.13 -15.54
N SER A 146 5.41 -0.81 -16.48
CA SER A 146 6.24 -2.03 -16.39
C SER A 146 7.74 -1.76 -16.56
N LEU A 147 8.11 -0.77 -17.37
CA LEU A 147 9.49 -0.35 -17.61
C LEU A 147 10.11 0.36 -16.41
N GLY A 148 9.30 1.06 -15.61
CA GLY A 148 9.81 1.76 -14.43
C GLY A 148 8.82 2.74 -13.82
N ALA A 149 7.82 2.24 -13.08
CA ALA A 149 6.74 3.05 -12.52
C ALA A 149 7.23 4.24 -11.67
N THR A 150 8.30 4.06 -10.90
CA THR A 150 8.88 5.10 -10.03
C THR A 150 9.69 6.17 -10.78
N GLN A 151 9.96 5.95 -12.07
CA GLN A 151 10.64 6.93 -12.95
C GLN A 151 9.64 7.84 -13.67
N LEU A 152 8.34 7.53 -13.56
CA LEU A 152 7.29 8.31 -14.21
C LEU A 152 6.96 9.57 -13.40
N GLU A 153 6.59 10.64 -14.12
CA GLU A 153 5.95 11.78 -13.48
C GLU A 153 4.61 11.37 -12.86
N PRO A 154 4.24 11.84 -11.66
CA PRO A 154 2.98 11.45 -10.99
C PRO A 154 1.73 11.62 -11.88
N VAL A 155 1.70 12.65 -12.71
CA VAL A 155 0.60 12.89 -13.66
C VAL A 155 0.46 11.77 -14.71
N VAL A 156 1.56 11.14 -15.14
CA VAL A 156 1.51 10.00 -16.07
C VAL A 156 0.83 8.80 -15.41
N ILE A 157 1.10 8.57 -14.12
CA ILE A 157 0.47 7.50 -13.34
C ILE A 157 -1.04 7.78 -13.16
N GLU A 158 -1.42 9.05 -12.97
CA GLU A 158 -2.84 9.44 -12.93
C GLU A 158 -3.54 9.14 -14.26
N HIS A 159 -2.92 9.53 -15.39
CA HIS A 159 -3.44 9.24 -16.73
C HIS A 159 -3.51 7.73 -17.03
N TYR A 160 -2.52 6.95 -16.55
CA TYR A 160 -2.59 5.48 -16.63
C TYR A 160 -3.85 4.95 -15.96
N PHE A 161 -4.17 5.47 -14.77
CA PHE A 161 -5.37 5.02 -14.05
C PHE A 161 -6.65 5.47 -14.77
N ASP A 162 -6.70 6.69 -15.30
CA ASP A 162 -7.82 7.17 -16.12
C ASP A 162 -8.00 6.32 -17.39
N ALA A 163 -6.89 5.99 -18.06
CA ALA A 163 -6.89 5.11 -19.22
C ALA A 163 -7.40 3.71 -18.87
N THR A 164 -7.06 3.18 -17.69
CA THR A 164 -7.58 1.90 -17.19
C THR A 164 -9.11 1.93 -17.07
N ILE A 165 -9.66 2.96 -16.44
CA ILE A 165 -11.12 3.11 -16.30
C ILE A 165 -11.78 3.18 -17.68
N LYS A 166 -11.25 4.00 -18.58
CA LYS A 166 -11.77 4.14 -19.97
C LYS A 166 -11.68 2.81 -20.73
N TYR A 167 -10.58 2.09 -20.62
CA TYR A 167 -10.37 0.80 -21.25
C TYR A 167 -11.41 -0.23 -20.81
N VAL A 168 -11.59 -0.37 -19.48
CA VAL A 168 -12.55 -1.32 -18.90
C VAL A 168 -13.99 -0.93 -19.22
N THR A 169 -14.36 0.34 -19.04
CA THR A 169 -15.72 0.82 -19.31
C THR A 169 -16.11 0.79 -20.80
N SER A 170 -15.11 0.77 -21.69
CA SER A 170 -15.31 0.55 -23.13
C SER A 170 -15.47 -0.94 -23.52
N GLY A 171 -15.54 -1.85 -22.55
CA GLY A 171 -15.76 -3.28 -22.77
C GLY A 171 -14.49 -4.05 -23.20
N ASN A 172 -13.29 -3.50 -22.98
CA ASN A 172 -12.04 -4.13 -23.39
C ASN A 172 -11.35 -4.94 -22.28
N GLY A 173 -11.80 -4.84 -21.02
CA GLY A 173 -11.17 -5.47 -19.88
C GLY A 173 -12.16 -5.86 -18.78
N ASP A 174 -11.64 -6.53 -17.77
CA ASP A 174 -12.38 -6.92 -16.57
C ASP A 174 -12.31 -5.79 -15.53
N THR A 175 -13.38 -5.59 -14.76
CA THR A 175 -13.44 -4.57 -13.70
C THR A 175 -12.39 -4.74 -12.61
N THR A 176 -11.86 -5.96 -12.40
CA THR A 176 -10.74 -6.16 -11.47
C THR A 176 -9.47 -5.46 -11.90
N MET A 177 -9.29 -5.19 -13.21
CA MET A 177 -8.15 -4.40 -13.70
C MET A 177 -8.11 -3.00 -13.09
N ILE A 178 -9.27 -2.41 -12.80
CA ILE A 178 -9.34 -1.09 -12.14
C ILE A 178 -8.71 -1.15 -10.75
N LEU A 179 -9.01 -2.23 -10.00
CA LEU A 179 -8.47 -2.42 -8.66
C LEU A 179 -6.98 -2.79 -8.69
N ASP A 180 -6.59 -3.64 -9.64
CA ASP A 180 -5.22 -4.06 -9.85
C ASP A 180 -4.32 -2.87 -10.18
N ASN A 181 -4.77 -2.05 -11.12
CA ASN A 181 -4.03 -0.88 -11.55
C ASN A 181 -4.10 0.27 -10.53
N TYR A 182 -5.14 0.32 -9.68
CA TYR A 182 -5.17 1.19 -8.51
C TYR A 182 -4.05 0.84 -7.52
N ASP A 183 -3.86 -0.44 -7.23
CA ASP A 183 -2.79 -0.88 -6.31
C ASP A 183 -1.41 -0.55 -6.89
N LEU A 184 -1.16 -0.88 -8.17
CA LEU A 184 0.10 -0.54 -8.85
C LEU A 184 0.37 0.96 -8.85
N ALA A 185 -0.63 1.78 -9.17
CA ALA A 185 -0.49 3.24 -9.21
C ALA A 185 -0.20 3.82 -7.82
N THR A 186 -0.93 3.37 -6.78
CA THR A 186 -0.75 3.88 -5.41
C THR A 186 0.55 3.41 -4.79
N GLU A 187 1.03 2.20 -5.10
CA GLU A 187 2.34 1.71 -4.67
C GLU A 187 3.48 2.54 -5.29
N ALA A 188 3.45 2.74 -6.61
CA ALA A 188 4.44 3.56 -7.30
C ALA A 188 4.48 5.00 -6.76
N LEU A 189 3.32 5.64 -6.58
CA LEU A 189 3.23 6.99 -6.01
C LEU A 189 3.72 7.05 -4.57
N SER A 190 3.45 6.03 -3.76
CA SER A 190 3.94 5.95 -2.38
C SER A 190 5.47 5.89 -2.34
N GLN A 191 6.07 5.10 -3.23
CA GLN A 191 7.53 5.03 -3.36
C GLN A 191 8.10 6.37 -3.83
N ILE A 192 7.54 6.98 -4.87
CA ILE A 192 7.94 8.30 -5.34
C ILE A 192 7.86 9.33 -4.20
N ALA A 193 6.78 9.33 -3.40
CA ALA A 193 6.62 10.25 -2.28
C ALA A 193 7.68 10.05 -1.19
N SER A 194 8.11 8.80 -0.94
CA SER A 194 9.16 8.48 0.04
C SER A 194 10.53 9.00 -0.39
N ASP A 195 10.82 8.97 -1.69
CA ASP A 195 12.11 9.35 -2.26
C ASP A 195 12.26 10.88 -2.43
N ILE A 196 11.13 11.62 -2.42
CA ILE A 196 11.14 13.08 -2.55
C ILE A 196 11.46 13.75 -1.21
N THR A 197 12.53 14.54 -1.17
CA THR A 197 12.91 15.39 -0.01
C THR A 197 12.18 16.74 -0.02
N ASP A 198 11.84 17.27 -1.19
CA ASP A 198 11.13 18.54 -1.38
C ASP A 198 9.65 18.40 -0.99
N SER A 199 9.24 19.15 0.04
CA SER A 199 7.87 19.11 0.57
C SER A 199 6.81 19.56 -0.45
N ALA A 200 7.12 20.57 -1.29
CA ALA A 200 6.17 21.06 -2.29
C ALA A 200 5.92 20.02 -3.39
N LYS A 201 6.97 19.33 -3.85
CA LYS A 201 6.82 18.24 -4.82
C LYS A 201 6.06 17.06 -4.23
N ARG A 202 6.29 16.75 -2.95
CA ARG A 202 5.56 15.68 -2.25
C ARG A 202 4.06 15.96 -2.17
N VAL A 203 3.66 17.21 -1.96
CA VAL A 203 2.24 17.62 -1.98
C VAL A 203 1.59 17.30 -3.32
N VAL A 204 2.28 17.51 -4.45
CA VAL A 204 1.75 17.15 -5.78
C VAL A 204 1.48 15.65 -5.89
N VAL A 205 2.39 14.80 -5.38
CA VAL A 205 2.19 13.35 -5.37
C VAL A 205 0.96 12.97 -4.55
N TYR A 206 0.80 13.53 -3.37
CA TYR A 206 -0.36 13.26 -2.52
C TYR A 206 -1.67 13.74 -3.15
N GLN A 207 -1.65 14.85 -3.90
CA GLN A 207 -2.83 15.30 -4.64
C GLN A 207 -3.23 14.30 -5.73
N VAL A 208 -2.26 13.77 -6.48
CA VAL A 208 -2.50 12.73 -7.49
C VAL A 208 -3.05 11.46 -6.83
N MET A 209 -2.48 11.03 -5.69
CA MET A 209 -3.01 9.88 -4.95
C MET A 209 -4.48 10.10 -4.52
N ALA A 210 -4.82 11.30 -4.04
CA ALA A 210 -6.19 11.64 -3.66
C ALA A 210 -7.14 11.64 -4.89
N ASN A 211 -6.68 12.12 -6.04
CA ASN A 211 -7.47 12.07 -7.28
C ASN A 211 -7.77 10.62 -7.69
N ILE A 212 -6.76 9.75 -7.66
CA ILE A 212 -6.92 8.31 -7.98
C ILE A 212 -7.87 7.65 -6.96
N GLU A 213 -7.75 7.95 -5.65
CA GLU A 213 -8.66 7.44 -4.62
C GLU A 213 -10.12 7.83 -4.89
N ASN A 214 -10.37 9.08 -5.28
CA ASN A 214 -11.70 9.55 -5.66
C ASN A 214 -12.24 8.81 -6.90
N LYS A 215 -11.40 8.56 -7.90
CA LYS A 215 -11.78 7.87 -9.14
C LYS A 215 -12.05 6.38 -8.95
N VAL A 216 -11.36 5.71 -8.01
CA VAL A 216 -11.62 4.29 -7.70
C VAL A 216 -12.84 4.10 -6.80
N SER A 217 -13.26 5.12 -6.07
CA SER A 217 -14.35 5.04 -5.08
C SER A 217 -15.63 4.34 -5.59
N PRO A 218 -16.12 4.59 -6.82
CA PRO A 218 -17.30 3.90 -7.37
C PRO A 218 -17.11 2.38 -7.55
N PHE A 219 -15.86 1.92 -7.63
CA PHE A 219 -15.51 0.49 -7.83
C PHE A 219 -15.01 -0.18 -6.55
N ALA A 220 -15.00 0.53 -5.42
CA ALA A 220 -14.36 0.12 -4.18
C ALA A 220 -15.32 0.00 -2.99
N SER A 221 -16.63 0.02 -3.20
CA SER A 221 -17.61 -0.35 -2.16
C SER A 221 -17.49 -1.85 -1.83
N CYS A 222 -17.83 -2.23 -0.60
CA CYS A 222 -17.73 -3.63 -0.19
C CYS A 222 -18.56 -4.57 -1.07
N ASP A 223 -19.74 -4.15 -1.49
CA ASP A 223 -20.62 -4.96 -2.33
C ASP A 223 -20.04 -5.18 -3.73
N GLU A 224 -19.45 -4.13 -4.31
CA GLU A 224 -18.80 -4.19 -5.62
C GLU A 224 -17.52 -5.02 -5.57
N LEU A 225 -16.66 -4.80 -4.58
CA LEU A 225 -15.46 -5.60 -4.37
C LEU A 225 -15.79 -7.09 -4.22
N VAL A 226 -16.80 -7.41 -3.40
CA VAL A 226 -17.26 -8.78 -3.21
C VAL A 226 -17.80 -9.36 -4.52
N SER A 227 -18.60 -8.59 -5.27
CA SER A 227 -19.15 -9.02 -6.57
C SER A 227 -18.05 -9.31 -7.60
N ILE A 228 -17.05 -8.41 -7.68
CA ILE A 228 -15.93 -8.52 -8.62
C ILE A 228 -15.06 -9.73 -8.29
N TYR A 229 -14.62 -9.87 -7.05
CA TYR A 229 -13.68 -10.92 -6.65
C TYR A 229 -14.33 -12.28 -6.45
N ARG A 230 -15.65 -12.37 -6.16
CA ARG A 230 -16.37 -13.63 -5.99
C ARG A 230 -16.26 -14.52 -7.23
N LYS A 231 -16.45 -13.96 -8.41
CA LYS A 231 -16.34 -14.69 -9.68
C LYS A 231 -14.96 -15.32 -9.88
N LYS A 232 -13.89 -14.59 -9.49
CA LYS A 232 -12.52 -15.11 -9.61
C LYS A 232 -12.22 -16.17 -8.56
N PHE A 233 -12.70 -15.97 -7.33
CA PHE A 233 -12.59 -16.96 -6.26
C PHE A 233 -13.31 -18.26 -6.60
N GLU A 234 -14.53 -18.18 -7.13
CA GLU A 234 -15.31 -19.36 -7.53
C GLU A 234 -14.72 -20.10 -8.73
N ALA A 235 -14.09 -19.37 -9.66
CA ALA A 235 -13.43 -19.97 -10.84
C ALA A 235 -12.14 -20.72 -10.47
N ASN A 236 -11.38 -20.26 -9.50
CA ASN A 236 -10.14 -20.89 -9.04
C ASN A 236 -9.91 -20.65 -7.53
N PRO A 237 -10.57 -21.40 -6.66
CA PRO A 237 -10.52 -21.18 -5.20
C PRO A 237 -9.15 -21.49 -4.58
N ASP A 238 -8.26 -22.18 -5.29
CA ASP A 238 -6.94 -22.58 -4.81
C ASP A 238 -5.79 -21.67 -5.35
N ASP A 239 -6.13 -20.61 -6.05
CA ASP A 239 -5.13 -19.62 -6.50
C ASP A 239 -4.65 -18.76 -5.33
N VAL A 240 -3.49 -19.13 -4.77
CA VAL A 240 -2.90 -18.49 -3.60
C VAL A 240 -2.66 -16.98 -3.82
N GLU A 241 -2.17 -16.58 -4.99
CA GLU A 241 -1.91 -15.17 -5.29
C GLU A 241 -3.21 -14.37 -5.37
N MET A 242 -4.25 -14.94 -5.98
CA MET A 242 -5.58 -14.33 -5.99
C MET A 242 -6.19 -14.25 -4.58
N LEU A 243 -6.04 -15.28 -3.75
CA LEU A 243 -6.49 -15.28 -2.36
C LEU A 243 -5.80 -14.20 -1.53
N LYS A 244 -4.48 -14.05 -1.66
CA LYS A 244 -3.70 -12.96 -1.04
C LYS A 244 -4.25 -11.60 -1.45
N LYS A 245 -4.52 -11.42 -2.73
CA LYS A 245 -5.06 -10.18 -3.29
C LYS A 245 -6.45 -9.86 -2.77
N ILE A 246 -7.37 -10.82 -2.79
CA ILE A 246 -8.73 -10.68 -2.26
C ILE A 246 -8.69 -10.26 -0.78
N THR A 247 -7.93 -10.98 0.04
CA THR A 247 -7.85 -10.72 1.48
C THR A 247 -7.20 -9.37 1.79
N ALA A 248 -6.14 -8.99 1.07
CA ALA A 248 -5.49 -7.70 1.22
C ALA A 248 -6.42 -6.53 0.83
N MET A 249 -7.10 -6.62 -0.32
CA MET A 249 -7.98 -5.57 -0.81
C MET A 249 -9.21 -5.39 0.08
N LEU A 250 -9.90 -6.47 0.44
CA LEU A 250 -11.07 -6.40 1.31
C LEU A 250 -10.71 -5.86 2.70
N ARG A 251 -9.53 -6.20 3.23
CA ARG A 251 -9.02 -5.65 4.49
C ARG A 251 -8.71 -4.15 4.37
N LYS A 252 -7.99 -3.75 3.33
CA LYS A 252 -7.62 -2.34 3.04
C LYS A 252 -8.85 -1.43 2.97
N LYS A 253 -9.94 -1.93 2.39
CA LYS A 253 -11.20 -1.21 2.23
C LYS A 253 -12.22 -1.42 3.36
N GLY A 254 -11.83 -2.09 4.45
CA GLY A 254 -12.68 -2.29 5.62
C GLY A 254 -13.81 -3.32 5.45
N CYS A 255 -13.75 -4.14 4.41
CA CYS A 255 -14.80 -5.12 4.04
C CYS A 255 -14.64 -6.48 4.73
N MET A 256 -14.04 -6.50 5.91
CA MET A 256 -13.72 -7.73 6.65
C MET A 256 -14.94 -8.51 7.17
N LYS A 257 -16.15 -7.95 7.08
CA LYS A 257 -17.40 -8.62 7.47
C LYS A 257 -18.03 -9.42 6.31
N SER A 258 -17.48 -9.33 5.10
CA SER A 258 -18.03 -10.04 3.94
C SER A 258 -17.77 -11.55 4.02
N ASP A 259 -18.71 -12.34 3.51
CA ASP A 259 -18.54 -13.80 3.44
C ASP A 259 -17.39 -14.19 2.51
N LEU A 260 -17.11 -13.41 1.47
CA LEU A 260 -15.97 -13.65 0.58
C LEU A 260 -14.65 -13.48 1.33
N PHE A 261 -14.51 -12.45 2.17
CA PHE A 261 -13.30 -12.26 2.98
C PHE A 261 -13.06 -13.48 3.87
N PHE A 262 -14.14 -14.00 4.49
CA PHE A 262 -14.06 -15.20 5.30
C PHE A 262 -13.59 -16.40 4.47
N ALA A 263 -14.28 -16.73 3.37
CA ALA A 263 -13.98 -17.88 2.54
C ALA A 263 -12.55 -17.82 1.96
N ALA A 264 -12.14 -16.67 1.45
CA ALA A 264 -10.80 -16.48 0.90
C ALA A 264 -9.70 -16.60 1.98
N THR A 265 -9.92 -16.04 3.17
CA THR A 265 -8.94 -16.15 4.27
C THR A 265 -8.84 -17.58 4.79
N GLU A 266 -9.97 -18.28 4.92
CA GLU A 266 -10.00 -19.69 5.32
C GLU A 266 -9.25 -20.57 4.33
N GLN A 267 -9.47 -20.36 3.04
CA GLN A 267 -8.79 -21.13 1.99
C GLN A 267 -7.31 -20.80 1.94
N LEU A 268 -6.94 -19.52 2.05
CA LEU A 268 -5.54 -19.09 2.11
C LEU A 268 -4.81 -19.70 3.32
N TYR A 269 -5.46 -19.73 4.49
CA TYR A 269 -4.87 -20.36 5.68
C TYR A 269 -4.68 -21.88 5.52
N LYS A 270 -5.58 -22.56 4.78
CA LYS A 270 -5.42 -24.02 4.49
C LYS A 270 -4.26 -24.30 3.55
N LEU A 271 -4.07 -23.46 2.54
CA LEU A 271 -3.05 -23.65 1.50
C LEU A 271 -1.67 -23.13 1.94
N GLU A 272 -1.64 -22.00 2.61
CA GLU A 272 -0.42 -21.32 3.06
C GLU A 272 -0.59 -20.84 4.51
N PRO A 273 -0.48 -21.75 5.50
CA PRO A 273 -0.51 -21.36 6.90
C PRO A 273 0.63 -20.40 7.24
N SER A 274 0.29 -19.27 7.82
CA SER A 274 1.27 -18.29 8.31
C SER A 274 0.74 -17.55 9.53
N PRO A 275 1.59 -16.90 10.35
CA PRO A 275 1.13 -16.07 11.46
C PRO A 275 0.11 -15.03 11.03
N ALA A 276 0.32 -14.41 9.86
CA ALA A 276 -0.59 -13.39 9.32
C ALA A 276 -1.96 -13.97 8.95
N THR A 277 -2.02 -15.11 8.26
CA THR A 277 -3.28 -15.76 7.87
C THR A 277 -4.00 -16.34 9.09
N ALA A 278 -3.28 -16.91 10.04
CA ALA A 278 -3.84 -17.37 11.31
C ALA A 278 -4.44 -16.22 12.12
N TYR A 279 -3.74 -15.08 12.21
CA TYR A 279 -4.25 -13.91 12.93
C TYR A 279 -5.51 -13.34 12.26
N LEU A 280 -5.56 -13.29 10.94
CA LEU A 280 -6.77 -12.90 10.21
C LEU A 280 -7.94 -13.82 10.53
N MET A 281 -7.72 -15.15 10.53
CA MET A 281 -8.75 -16.12 10.95
C MET A 281 -9.21 -15.86 12.38
N GLY A 282 -8.28 -15.57 13.30
CA GLY A 282 -8.60 -15.19 14.67
C GLY A 282 -9.49 -13.96 14.77
N GLN A 283 -9.14 -12.88 14.07
CA GLN A 283 -9.94 -11.65 14.01
C GLN A 283 -11.35 -11.90 13.48
N MET A 284 -11.47 -12.71 12.46
CA MET A 284 -12.77 -13.04 11.84
C MET A 284 -13.64 -13.87 12.74
N CYS A 285 -13.08 -14.89 13.39
CA CYS A 285 -13.80 -15.68 14.37
C CYS A 285 -14.26 -14.81 15.54
N TYR A 286 -13.43 -13.86 16.00
CA TYR A 286 -13.79 -12.90 17.05
C TYR A 286 -14.97 -12.03 16.62
N ASN A 287 -14.96 -11.49 15.42
CA ASN A 287 -16.05 -10.64 14.90
C ASN A 287 -17.37 -11.41 14.68
N LYS A 288 -17.33 -12.73 14.63
CA LYS A 288 -18.49 -13.64 14.56
C LYS A 288 -18.85 -14.25 15.92
N ASP A 289 -18.33 -13.69 17.02
CA ASP A 289 -18.52 -14.16 18.39
C ASP A 289 -18.06 -15.62 18.67
N LYS A 290 -17.23 -16.17 17.76
CA LYS A 290 -16.63 -17.50 17.89
C LYS A 290 -15.32 -17.42 18.70
N PHE A 291 -15.41 -16.95 19.94
CA PHE A 291 -14.24 -16.58 20.74
C PHE A 291 -13.26 -17.73 21.02
N SER A 292 -13.75 -18.96 21.17
CA SER A 292 -12.88 -20.12 21.39
C SER A 292 -12.08 -20.50 20.14
N GLU A 293 -12.72 -20.45 18.96
CA GLU A 293 -12.04 -20.66 17.67
C GLU A 293 -11.03 -19.52 17.40
N ALA A 294 -11.42 -18.29 17.69
CA ALA A 294 -10.53 -17.12 17.57
C ALA A 294 -9.28 -17.30 18.43
N ALA A 295 -9.42 -17.68 19.70
CA ALA A 295 -8.29 -17.92 20.60
C ALA A 295 -7.35 -19.01 20.06
N ARG A 296 -7.87 -20.08 19.45
CA ARG A 296 -7.06 -21.13 18.84
C ARG A 296 -6.20 -20.58 17.71
N TYR A 297 -6.81 -19.87 16.76
CA TYR A 297 -6.08 -19.29 15.62
C TYR A 297 -5.05 -18.25 16.06
N ILE A 298 -5.36 -17.43 17.07
CA ILE A 298 -4.41 -16.43 17.58
C ILE A 298 -3.23 -17.11 18.29
N ASN A 299 -3.46 -18.19 19.04
CA ASN A 299 -2.37 -18.98 19.62
C ASN A 299 -1.49 -19.62 18.54
N ASP A 300 -2.08 -20.09 17.44
CA ASP A 300 -1.29 -20.61 16.31
C ASP A 300 -0.45 -19.49 15.67
N ALA A 301 -1.01 -18.28 15.48
CA ALA A 301 -0.27 -17.13 14.97
C ALA A 301 0.91 -16.72 15.86
N LEU A 302 0.74 -16.78 17.19
CA LEU A 302 1.76 -16.39 18.17
C LEU A 302 2.99 -17.31 18.18
N LYS A 303 2.90 -18.56 17.70
CA LYS A 303 4.02 -19.51 17.69
C LYS A 303 5.19 -19.01 16.86
N ASP A 304 4.88 -18.44 15.69
CA ASP A 304 5.86 -18.05 14.70
C ASP A 304 5.85 -16.54 14.40
N ALA A 305 5.11 -15.74 15.18
CA ALA A 305 5.11 -14.29 15.04
C ALA A 305 6.47 -13.73 15.47
N GLU A 306 7.04 -12.84 14.69
CA GLU A 306 8.33 -12.19 14.98
C GLU A 306 8.17 -10.72 15.37
N ASP A 307 7.30 -9.98 14.67
CA ASP A 307 7.10 -8.56 14.90
C ASP A 307 6.47 -8.26 16.26
N ALA A 308 7.05 -7.32 17.00
CA ALA A 308 6.62 -6.98 18.36
C ALA A 308 5.21 -6.35 18.36
N LYS A 309 4.90 -5.49 17.37
CA LYS A 309 3.59 -4.85 17.28
C LYS A 309 2.49 -5.85 16.97
N ASP A 310 2.78 -6.82 16.10
CA ASP A 310 1.86 -7.90 15.79
C ASP A 310 1.64 -8.78 17.02
N LYS A 311 2.69 -9.18 17.74
CA LYS A 311 2.58 -9.91 19.01
C LYS A 311 1.71 -9.17 20.03
N TYR A 312 1.93 -7.87 20.19
CA TYR A 312 1.11 -7.04 21.08
C TYR A 312 -0.38 -7.13 20.70
N ASN A 313 -0.70 -6.89 19.45
CA ASN A 313 -2.08 -6.93 18.97
C ASN A 313 -2.72 -8.32 19.11
N MET A 314 -1.95 -9.39 18.85
CA MET A 314 -2.38 -10.77 19.05
C MET A 314 -2.69 -11.06 20.50
N TYR A 315 -1.84 -10.64 21.45
CA TYR A 315 -2.07 -10.83 22.88
C TYR A 315 -3.28 -10.05 23.38
N ILE A 316 -3.50 -8.82 22.90
CA ILE A 316 -4.71 -8.04 23.23
C ILE A 316 -5.96 -8.79 22.76
N LEU A 317 -6.00 -9.24 21.51
CA LEU A 317 -7.15 -9.95 20.97
C LEU A 317 -7.37 -11.31 21.65
N LEU A 318 -6.30 -12.03 21.97
CA LEU A 318 -6.36 -13.28 22.73
C LEU A 318 -6.98 -13.06 24.12
N GLY A 319 -6.56 -12.01 24.81
CA GLY A 319 -7.14 -11.62 26.09
C GLY A 319 -8.64 -11.30 26.00
N LEU A 320 -9.05 -10.59 24.95
CA LEU A 320 -10.47 -10.33 24.68
C LEU A 320 -11.27 -11.62 24.40
N CYS A 321 -10.69 -12.56 23.66
CA CYS A 321 -11.32 -13.87 23.44
C CYS A 321 -11.55 -14.62 24.76
N TYR A 322 -10.51 -14.72 25.59
CA TYR A 322 -10.60 -15.38 26.87
C TYR A 322 -11.54 -14.67 27.87
N ALA A 323 -11.58 -13.34 27.85
CA ALA A 323 -12.51 -12.56 28.65
C ALA A 323 -13.98 -12.80 28.26
N ASN A 324 -14.27 -13.05 26.99
CA ASN A 324 -15.61 -13.34 26.49
C ASN A 324 -16.03 -14.82 26.73
N THR A 325 -15.08 -15.72 26.90
CA THR A 325 -15.34 -17.11 27.31
C THR A 325 -15.28 -17.30 28.86
N ASN A 326 -15.20 -16.20 29.61
CA ASN A 326 -15.04 -16.21 31.09
C ASN A 326 -13.78 -16.94 31.58
N SER A 327 -12.79 -17.12 30.70
CA SER A 327 -11.49 -17.72 31.06
C SER A 327 -10.57 -16.62 31.63
N TYR A 328 -10.98 -16.04 32.79
CA TYR A 328 -10.40 -14.81 33.33
C TYR A 328 -8.90 -14.90 33.63
N GLY A 329 -8.41 -16.03 34.14
CA GLY A 329 -6.98 -16.24 34.39
C GLY A 329 -6.16 -16.20 33.12
N ALA A 330 -6.63 -16.88 32.06
CA ALA A 330 -5.98 -16.86 30.74
C ALA A 330 -6.03 -15.47 30.07
N ALA A 331 -7.15 -14.75 30.19
CA ALA A 331 -7.30 -13.38 29.71
C ALA A 331 -6.27 -12.44 30.36
N ARG A 332 -6.13 -12.53 31.72
CA ARG A 332 -5.12 -11.73 32.43
C ARG A 332 -3.71 -12.03 31.95
N SER A 333 -3.36 -13.31 31.80
CA SER A 333 -2.03 -13.71 31.30
C SER A 333 -1.75 -13.15 29.89
N ALA A 334 -2.75 -13.19 29.01
CA ALA A 334 -2.62 -12.60 27.69
C ALA A 334 -2.37 -11.08 27.73
N TYR A 335 -3.10 -10.33 28.55
CA TYR A 335 -2.86 -8.89 28.72
C TYR A 335 -1.51 -8.59 29.38
N GLN A 336 -1.04 -9.41 30.31
CA GLN A 336 0.30 -9.29 30.89
C GLN A 336 1.40 -9.53 29.85
N ASN A 337 1.20 -10.50 28.95
CA ASN A 337 2.11 -10.71 27.84
C ASN A 337 2.13 -9.50 26.89
N ALA A 338 0.97 -8.89 26.58
CA ALA A 338 0.92 -7.65 25.81
C ALA A 338 1.71 -6.52 26.51
N ALA A 339 1.54 -6.35 27.83
CA ALA A 339 2.28 -5.37 28.61
C ALA A 339 3.81 -5.64 28.64
N SER A 340 4.21 -6.91 28.51
CA SER A 340 5.63 -7.27 28.43
C SER A 340 6.24 -6.95 27.07
N VAL A 341 5.43 -7.00 26.00
CA VAL A 341 5.86 -6.61 24.65
C VAL A 341 5.98 -5.09 24.49
N ASP A 342 5.03 -4.34 25.06
CA ASP A 342 5.05 -2.87 25.09
C ASP A 342 4.84 -2.36 26.52
N PRO A 343 5.94 -2.22 27.31
CA PRO A 343 5.88 -1.89 28.73
C PRO A 343 5.38 -0.47 29.04
N ASN A 344 5.43 0.43 28.06
CA ASN A 344 5.04 1.83 28.22
C ASN A 344 3.57 2.10 27.83
N ASN A 345 2.82 1.05 27.51
CA ASN A 345 1.43 1.14 27.08
C ASN A 345 0.48 0.86 28.24
N GLY A 346 -0.40 1.80 28.55
CA GLY A 346 -1.37 1.68 29.64
C GLY A 346 -2.59 0.80 29.29
N GLU A 347 -2.83 0.48 28.01
CA GLU A 347 -4.01 -0.27 27.57
C GLU A 347 -4.14 -1.65 28.22
N PRO A 348 -3.09 -2.50 28.28
CA PRO A 348 -3.20 -3.82 28.90
C PRO A 348 -3.64 -3.76 30.36
N TYR A 349 -3.16 -2.76 31.11
CA TYR A 349 -3.56 -2.60 32.52
C TYR A 349 -4.99 -2.08 32.67
N ARG A 350 -5.49 -1.25 31.76
CA ARG A 350 -6.90 -0.86 31.71
C ARG A 350 -7.80 -2.07 31.39
N LEU A 351 -7.37 -2.94 30.48
CA LEU A 351 -8.09 -4.18 30.16
C LEU A 351 -8.08 -5.16 31.34
N ILE A 352 -6.97 -5.27 32.10
CA ILE A 352 -6.92 -6.05 33.36
C ILE A 352 -7.88 -5.45 34.39
N ALA A 353 -7.97 -4.14 34.52
CA ALA A 353 -8.93 -3.49 35.42
C ALA A 353 -10.38 -3.83 35.06
N GLN A 354 -10.71 -3.75 33.77
CA GLN A 354 -12.03 -4.16 33.30
C GLN A 354 -12.31 -5.65 33.50
N LEU A 355 -11.29 -6.49 33.29
CA LEU A 355 -11.39 -7.92 33.50
C LEU A 355 -11.71 -8.28 34.97
N TYR A 356 -11.01 -7.64 35.94
CA TYR A 356 -11.27 -7.83 37.36
C TYR A 356 -12.71 -7.46 37.73
N ALA A 357 -13.18 -6.32 37.22
CA ALA A 357 -14.55 -5.89 37.40
C ALA A 357 -15.57 -6.82 36.73
N LYS A 358 -15.29 -7.34 35.52
CA LYS A 358 -16.17 -8.27 34.79
C LYS A 358 -16.31 -9.60 35.54
N GLY A 359 -15.19 -10.13 36.04
CA GLY A 359 -15.12 -11.44 36.68
C GLY A 359 -15.36 -11.41 38.19
N HIS A 360 -15.81 -10.30 38.80
CA HIS A 360 -15.94 -10.15 40.25
C HIS A 360 -16.79 -11.26 40.90
N ARG A 361 -17.88 -11.68 40.26
CA ARG A 361 -18.79 -12.72 40.79
C ARG A 361 -18.18 -14.12 40.87
N ALA A 362 -17.05 -14.33 40.18
CA ALA A 362 -16.30 -15.60 40.24
C ALA A 362 -15.33 -15.66 41.46
N ILE A 363 -15.46 -14.74 42.41
CA ILE A 363 -14.64 -14.65 43.61
C ILE A 363 -15.53 -14.86 44.83
N ASP A 364 -15.14 -15.79 45.68
CA ASP A 364 -15.72 -16.01 46.97
C ASP A 364 -14.91 -15.26 48.05
N ASP A 365 -15.38 -14.07 48.42
CA ASP A 365 -14.70 -13.14 49.33
C ASP A 365 -15.56 -12.73 50.55
N GLY A 366 -16.73 -13.33 50.69
CA GLY A 366 -17.70 -12.93 51.71
C GLY A 366 -18.39 -11.59 51.45
N LEU A 367 -18.02 -10.87 50.36
CA LEU A 367 -18.54 -9.54 49.98
C LEU A 367 -19.19 -9.56 48.59
N GLY A 368 -19.51 -10.76 48.07
CA GLY A 368 -20.09 -10.91 46.72
C GLY A 368 -19.15 -10.53 45.60
N GLY A 369 -17.89 -10.76 45.78
CA GLY A 369 -16.82 -10.50 44.80
C GLY A 369 -16.39 -9.03 44.74
N ARG A 370 -16.84 -8.18 45.68
CA ARG A 370 -16.56 -6.73 45.62
C ARG A 370 -15.12 -6.35 45.93
N THR A 371 -14.29 -7.26 46.47
CA THR A 371 -12.86 -7.05 46.65
C THR A 371 -12.12 -6.97 45.32
N ALA A 372 -12.67 -7.53 44.22
CA ALA A 372 -12.19 -7.40 42.88
C ALA A 372 -12.07 -5.94 42.41
N TYR A 373 -12.97 -5.07 42.87
CA TYR A 373 -12.94 -3.65 42.47
C TYR A 373 -11.74 -2.89 43.09
N TRP A 374 -11.19 -3.37 44.23
CA TRP A 374 -9.93 -2.81 44.75
C TRP A 374 -8.78 -3.11 43.81
N ALA A 375 -8.65 -4.38 43.39
CA ALA A 375 -7.63 -4.78 42.40
C ALA A 375 -7.83 -4.09 41.06
N ALA A 376 -9.08 -3.89 40.62
CA ALA A 376 -9.40 -3.18 39.38
C ALA A 376 -8.93 -1.71 39.43
N VAL A 377 -9.14 -1.01 40.55
CA VAL A 377 -8.64 0.36 40.74
C VAL A 377 -7.11 0.40 40.73
N ASP A 378 -6.46 -0.59 41.38
CA ASP A 378 -4.99 -0.65 41.40
C ASP A 378 -4.42 -0.91 39.99
N ALA A 379 -5.04 -1.78 39.20
CA ALA A 379 -4.66 -2.00 37.80
C ALA A 379 -4.86 -0.71 36.94
N ALA A 380 -5.98 0.02 37.15
CA ALA A 380 -6.19 1.26 36.46
C ALA A 380 -5.18 2.36 36.85
N ARG A 381 -4.76 2.43 38.13
CA ARG A 381 -3.67 3.30 38.56
C ARG A 381 -2.32 2.89 37.95
N ARG A 382 -2.09 1.59 37.82
CA ARG A 382 -0.89 1.07 37.16
C ARG A 382 -0.86 1.54 35.68
N ALA A 383 -2.00 1.54 34.97
CA ALA A 383 -2.09 2.08 33.63
C ALA A 383 -1.58 3.53 33.54
N ILE A 384 -1.97 4.40 34.49
CA ILE A 384 -1.50 5.79 34.56
C ILE A 384 0.00 5.86 34.86
N SER A 385 0.52 4.97 35.70
CA SER A 385 1.94 5.01 36.10
C SER A 385 2.90 4.59 34.99
N VAL A 386 2.44 3.85 33.96
CA VAL A 386 3.26 3.39 32.84
C VAL A 386 3.04 4.24 31.58
N ASP A 387 1.89 4.91 31.46
CA ASP A 387 1.53 5.73 30.33
C ASP A 387 0.78 6.97 30.82
N ASP A 388 1.47 8.10 30.85
CA ASP A 388 0.98 9.39 31.32
C ASP A 388 0.30 10.24 30.23
N SER A 389 0.07 9.65 29.05
CA SER A 389 -0.63 10.33 27.96
C SER A 389 -2.03 10.79 28.42
N PRO A 390 -2.46 12.00 28.06
CA PRO A 390 -3.75 12.55 28.49
C PRO A 390 -4.95 11.63 28.18
N GLU A 391 -4.89 10.91 27.08
CA GLU A 391 -5.92 9.97 26.65
C GLU A 391 -6.00 8.76 27.59
N ASN A 392 -4.84 8.13 27.88
CA ASN A 392 -4.77 7.00 28.79
C ASN A 392 -5.19 7.40 30.21
N VAL A 393 -4.67 8.53 30.71
CA VAL A 393 -5.02 9.04 32.05
C VAL A 393 -6.51 9.29 32.17
N ALA A 394 -7.14 9.91 31.17
CA ALA A 394 -8.59 10.15 31.17
C ALA A 394 -9.39 8.85 31.15
N ALA A 395 -8.97 7.86 30.34
CA ALA A 395 -9.62 6.56 30.29
C ALA A 395 -9.48 5.78 31.61
N ALA A 396 -8.30 5.74 32.21
CA ALA A 396 -8.05 5.06 33.48
C ALA A 396 -8.81 5.73 34.64
N ASN A 397 -8.85 7.08 34.68
CA ASN A 397 -9.61 7.80 35.72
C ASN A 397 -11.12 7.52 35.65
N ARG A 398 -11.69 7.36 34.43
CA ARG A 398 -13.10 6.92 34.29
C ARG A 398 -13.33 5.54 34.92
N LEU A 399 -12.41 4.58 34.71
CA LEU A 399 -12.48 3.26 35.33
C LEU A 399 -12.36 3.35 36.84
N ILE A 400 -11.40 4.13 37.36
CA ILE A 400 -11.22 4.35 38.82
C ILE A 400 -12.51 4.89 39.44
N GLY A 401 -13.11 5.91 38.85
CA GLY A 401 -14.38 6.48 39.35
C GLY A 401 -15.51 5.46 39.35
N THR A 402 -15.69 4.72 38.27
CA THR A 402 -16.72 3.67 38.14
C THR A 402 -16.54 2.58 39.16
N TYR A 403 -15.34 2.06 39.32
CA TYR A 403 -15.10 0.91 40.21
C TYR A 403 -15.05 1.30 41.67
N SER A 404 -14.60 2.51 42.00
CA SER A 404 -14.65 3.01 43.39
C SER A 404 -16.09 3.13 43.92
N ALA A 405 -17.05 3.43 43.08
CA ALA A 405 -18.46 3.44 43.44
C ALA A 405 -19.03 2.05 43.80
N SER A 406 -18.33 0.99 43.39
CA SER A 406 -18.71 -0.40 43.65
C SER A 406 -18.01 -1.02 44.85
N PHE A 407 -17.19 -0.27 45.57
CA PHE A 407 -16.53 -0.76 46.80
C PHE A 407 -17.54 -1.26 47.85
N PRO A 408 -17.19 -2.21 48.72
CA PRO A 408 -18.00 -2.60 49.85
C PRO A 408 -18.32 -1.40 50.75
N LYS A 409 -19.48 -1.38 51.37
CA LYS A 409 -19.76 -0.43 52.45
C LYS A 409 -18.84 -0.71 53.62
N GLN A 410 -18.53 0.31 54.41
CA GLN A 410 -17.72 0.15 55.62
C GLN A 410 -18.33 -0.85 56.61
N SER A 411 -19.65 -0.83 56.74
CA SER A 411 -20.39 -1.82 57.57
C SER A 411 -20.19 -3.25 57.07
N ASP A 412 -20.25 -3.48 55.74
CA ASP A 412 -20.11 -4.83 55.17
C ASP A 412 -18.69 -5.38 55.38
N ALA A 413 -17.67 -4.53 55.19
CA ALA A 413 -16.27 -4.88 55.40
C ALA A 413 -15.98 -5.18 56.88
N PHE A 414 -16.54 -4.37 57.78
CA PHE A 414 -16.37 -4.58 59.24
C PHE A 414 -16.95 -5.89 59.70
N MET A 415 -18.05 -6.39 59.14
CA MET A 415 -18.66 -7.68 59.49
C MET A 415 -17.78 -8.90 59.19
N ILE A 416 -16.72 -8.75 58.44
CA ILE A 416 -15.71 -9.78 58.12
C ILE A 416 -14.29 -9.34 58.50
N ASP A 417 -14.19 -8.50 59.55
CA ASP A 417 -12.95 -8.04 60.16
C ASP A 417 -11.97 -7.30 59.19
N LEU A 418 -12.48 -6.61 58.17
CA LEU A 418 -11.67 -5.82 57.28
C LEU A 418 -11.73 -4.33 57.64
N ILE A 419 -10.55 -3.74 57.81
CA ILE A 419 -10.38 -2.33 58.18
C ILE A 419 -9.85 -1.55 56.96
N ASP A 420 -10.42 -0.41 56.69
CA ASP A 420 -9.99 0.49 55.61
C ASP A 420 -8.50 0.83 55.70
N GLY A 421 -7.77 0.75 54.63
CA GLY A 421 -6.32 0.94 54.56
C GLY A 421 -5.49 -0.33 54.84
N GLN A 422 -6.07 -1.41 55.30
CA GLN A 422 -5.38 -2.69 55.56
C GLN A 422 -5.00 -3.39 54.22
N SER A 423 -3.89 -4.12 54.22
CA SER A 423 -3.54 -5.00 53.10
C SER A 423 -4.49 -6.18 53.03
N TYR A 424 -4.94 -6.54 51.84
CA TYR A 424 -5.84 -7.65 51.59
C TYR A 424 -5.41 -8.44 50.36
N PHE A 425 -5.44 -9.74 50.42
CA PHE A 425 -5.18 -10.62 49.30
C PHE A 425 -6.50 -11.03 48.64
N VAL A 426 -6.77 -10.56 47.42
CA VAL A 426 -7.98 -10.91 46.67
C VAL A 426 -7.89 -12.37 46.24
N PRO A 427 -8.83 -13.24 46.72
CA PRO A 427 -8.73 -14.68 46.48
C PRO A 427 -9.10 -15.06 45.02
N GLY A 428 -9.03 -16.36 44.74
CA GLY A 428 -9.46 -16.97 43.52
C GLY A 428 -8.56 -16.61 42.34
N TRP A 429 -9.17 -16.43 41.17
CA TRP A 429 -8.45 -16.22 39.90
C TRP A 429 -7.68 -14.87 39.83
N ILE A 430 -8.05 -13.88 40.64
CA ILE A 430 -7.36 -12.60 40.74
C ILE A 430 -6.00 -12.77 41.42
N GLY A 431 -5.97 -13.30 42.64
CA GLY A 431 -4.74 -13.71 43.32
C GLY A 431 -3.70 -12.58 43.46
N VAL A 432 -4.11 -11.36 43.82
CA VAL A 432 -3.20 -10.21 43.99
C VAL A 432 -3.45 -9.52 45.34
N SER A 433 -2.40 -8.91 45.88
CA SER A 433 -2.52 -8.05 47.06
C SER A 433 -3.00 -6.67 46.67
N THR A 434 -3.86 -6.10 47.48
CA THR A 434 -4.44 -4.77 47.34
C THR A 434 -4.63 -4.13 48.71
N THR A 435 -5.21 -2.94 48.74
CA THR A 435 -5.60 -2.25 49.99
C THR A 435 -7.11 -2.25 50.13
N VAL A 436 -7.61 -2.54 51.32
CA VAL A 436 -9.01 -2.40 51.64
C VAL A 436 -9.45 -0.96 51.46
N ARG A 437 -10.52 -0.77 50.73
CA ARG A 437 -11.14 0.54 50.50
C ARG A 437 -12.63 0.40 50.62
N THR A 438 -13.21 1.24 51.44
CA THR A 438 -14.65 1.22 51.71
C THR A 438 -15.32 2.51 51.21
N ARG A 439 -16.62 2.38 50.98
CA ARG A 439 -17.47 3.55 50.75
C ARG A 439 -18.35 3.76 52.00
N LYS A 440 -18.68 5.03 52.25
CA LYS A 440 -19.63 5.39 53.33
C LYS A 440 -21.02 4.86 53.05
#